data_da416bdfa73571f21a030b2cc023e13d
#
_entry.id   da416bdfa73571f21a030b2cc023e13d
#
_cell.length_a   1.000
_cell.length_b   1.000
_cell.length_c   1.000
_cell.angle_alpha   90.00
_cell.angle_beta   90.00
_cell.angle_gamma   90.00
#
_symmetry.space_group_name_H-M   'P 1'
#
loop_
_entity.id
_entity.type
_entity.pdbx_description
1 polymer ?
#
loop_
_entity_poly.entity_id
_entity_poly.type
_entity_poly.pdbx_seq_one_letter_code
_entity_poly.pdbx_strand_id
1 'polypeptide(L)'
;MSKWIDFSLDERKAMIQGVVEARQIDEAAAEKDWWVTAVLYALFHTSVSEYLLFKGGTSLSKGWDIINRFSEDIDLALSRDYFLNVKQLSCASCTSNTQIHNLREKGQDFLFGEFKDELSAKLAELGLEVTVLTDNDISKENGEPRKVPHDKDPSVLYVQYPSLYDSQAAYAIPTVKVEISVLSMSEPYEMRRISSLIEQTFKDEDVDSDLVQRIRTVSPARTFLEKAFLLCEEFQKDEPRTHRMTRHFYDLEKLMQTSYGEMALKDVALYHEIVEHRRKFYHVGYVDYDKELPVNIQIVPNEELMQAYETDYNEMKESFIYGQSLEFNELMQKMAELQERMRSIKSEPC
;
A
#
# COMPACT_ATOMS: atom_id res chain seq x y z
N MET A 1 19.35 -21.90 8.69
CA MET A 1 18.76 -20.81 9.46
C MET A 1 17.30 -21.12 9.64
N SER A 2 16.73 -20.86 10.81
CA SER A 2 15.36 -21.26 11.12
C SER A 2 14.41 -20.10 10.84
N LYS A 3 13.35 -20.35 10.10
CA LYS A 3 12.24 -19.39 9.95
C LYS A 3 11.32 -19.51 11.16
N TRP A 4 10.66 -18.44 11.56
CA TRP A 4 9.68 -18.46 12.65
C TRP A 4 8.64 -19.59 12.47
N ILE A 5 8.22 -19.86 11.25
CA ILE A 5 7.21 -20.90 10.94
C ILE A 5 7.73 -22.33 11.25
N ASP A 6 9.05 -22.53 11.33
CA ASP A 6 9.67 -23.83 11.57
C ASP A 6 9.69 -24.22 13.07
N PHE A 7 9.39 -23.27 13.95
CA PHE A 7 9.35 -23.50 15.41
C PHE A 7 8.01 -24.12 15.85
N SER A 8 8.01 -24.71 17.03
CA SER A 8 6.80 -25.23 17.66
C SER A 8 5.76 -24.12 17.90
N LEU A 9 4.49 -24.50 18.06
CA LEU A 9 3.41 -23.55 18.32
C LEU A 9 3.68 -22.64 19.52
N ASP A 10 4.21 -23.21 20.62
CA ASP A 10 4.47 -22.47 21.86
C ASP A 10 5.64 -21.49 21.68
N GLU A 11 6.71 -21.92 20.98
CA GLU A 11 7.83 -21.03 20.66
C GLU A 11 7.41 -19.88 19.74
N ARG A 12 6.61 -20.17 18.73
CA ARG A 12 6.07 -19.13 17.83
C ARG A 12 5.25 -18.09 18.60
N LYS A 13 4.39 -18.53 19.52
CA LYS A 13 3.60 -17.61 20.37
C LYS A 13 4.50 -16.82 21.30
N ALA A 14 5.52 -17.43 21.88
CA ALA A 14 6.48 -16.72 22.73
C ALA A 14 7.25 -15.64 21.97
N MET A 15 7.66 -15.90 20.72
CA MET A 15 8.31 -14.90 19.86
C MET A 15 7.34 -13.75 19.49
N ILE A 16 6.08 -14.05 19.17
CA ILE A 16 5.06 -13.02 18.95
C ILE A 16 4.91 -12.15 20.20
N GLN A 17 4.83 -12.76 21.39
CA GLN A 17 4.75 -12.02 22.65
C GLN A 17 5.95 -11.10 22.87
N GLY A 18 7.16 -11.53 22.52
CA GLY A 18 8.36 -10.68 22.56
C GLY A 18 8.24 -9.47 21.61
N VAL A 19 7.67 -9.63 20.43
CA VAL A 19 7.40 -8.51 19.51
C VAL A 19 6.33 -7.56 20.09
N VAL A 20 5.24 -8.10 20.66
CA VAL A 20 4.18 -7.32 21.32
C VAL A 20 4.76 -6.43 22.41
N GLU A 21 5.60 -6.98 23.28
CA GLU A 21 6.25 -6.23 24.35
C GLU A 21 7.22 -5.15 23.84
N ALA A 22 7.99 -5.48 22.79
CA ALA A 22 8.98 -4.56 22.22
C ALA A 22 8.36 -3.41 21.41
N ARG A 23 7.23 -3.66 20.75
CA ARG A 23 6.60 -2.73 19.79
C ARG A 23 5.28 -2.15 20.25
N GLN A 24 4.69 -2.68 21.32
CA GLN A 24 3.38 -2.29 21.87
C GLN A 24 2.26 -2.38 20.81
N ILE A 25 2.26 -3.48 20.06
CA ILE A 25 1.23 -3.85 19.08
C ILE A 25 0.48 -5.09 19.56
N ASP A 26 -0.67 -5.40 18.97
CA ASP A 26 -1.38 -6.63 19.29
C ASP A 26 -0.73 -7.88 18.64
N GLU A 27 -1.08 -9.05 19.14
CA GLU A 27 -0.52 -10.34 18.71
C GLU A 27 -0.86 -10.65 17.26
N ALA A 28 -2.10 -10.32 16.81
CA ALA A 28 -2.54 -10.56 15.44
C ALA A 28 -1.80 -9.64 14.44
N ALA A 29 -1.50 -8.40 14.84
CA ALA A 29 -0.69 -7.50 14.04
C ALA A 29 0.76 -7.98 13.93
N ALA A 30 1.35 -8.49 15.03
CA ALA A 30 2.70 -9.04 15.04
C ALA A 30 2.80 -10.30 14.17
N GLU A 31 1.82 -11.20 14.24
CA GLU A 31 1.73 -12.37 13.36
C GLU A 31 1.58 -11.97 11.91
N LYS A 32 0.67 -11.05 11.61
CA LYS A 32 0.41 -10.60 10.25
C LYS A 32 1.60 -9.90 9.62
N ASP A 33 2.41 -9.17 10.40
CA ASP A 33 3.67 -8.57 9.94
C ASP A 33 4.63 -9.62 9.37
N TRP A 34 4.72 -10.78 10.03
CA TRP A 34 5.53 -11.88 9.55
C TRP A 34 5.01 -12.42 8.21
N TRP A 35 3.68 -12.66 8.12
CA TRP A 35 3.06 -13.14 6.89
C TRP A 35 3.21 -12.16 5.73
N VAL A 36 3.06 -10.85 5.99
CA VAL A 36 3.34 -9.79 4.99
C VAL A 36 4.79 -9.86 4.51
N THR A 37 5.75 -10.09 5.40
CA THR A 37 7.17 -10.21 5.04
C THR A 37 7.43 -11.45 4.19
N ALA A 38 6.88 -12.60 4.55
CA ALA A 38 7.03 -13.85 3.80
C ALA A 38 6.38 -13.76 2.40
N VAL A 39 5.20 -13.14 2.30
CA VAL A 39 4.53 -12.90 1.00
C VAL A 39 5.33 -11.93 0.14
N LEU A 40 5.86 -10.84 0.71
CA LEU A 40 6.76 -9.92 0.00
C LEU A 40 8.02 -10.65 -0.50
N TYR A 41 8.59 -11.53 0.32
CA TYR A 41 9.73 -12.32 -0.10
C TYR A 41 9.37 -13.16 -1.34
N ALA A 42 8.27 -13.91 -1.29
CA ALA A 42 7.83 -14.74 -2.41
C ALA A 42 7.57 -13.89 -3.68
N LEU A 43 6.88 -12.75 -3.56
CA LEU A 43 6.58 -11.83 -4.66
C LEU A 43 7.85 -11.34 -5.37
N PHE A 44 8.87 -10.94 -4.63
CA PHE A 44 10.13 -10.47 -5.19
C PHE A 44 11.12 -11.60 -5.58
N HIS A 45 10.66 -12.87 -5.54
CA HIS A 45 11.34 -14.04 -6.10
C HIS A 45 10.58 -14.69 -7.27
N THR A 46 9.54 -14.00 -7.77
CA THR A 46 8.86 -14.39 -9.02
C THR A 46 9.63 -13.91 -10.26
N SER A 47 9.23 -14.40 -11.42
CA SER A 47 9.80 -14.04 -12.72
C SER A 47 9.66 -12.53 -13.07
N VAL A 48 8.72 -11.83 -12.43
CA VAL A 48 8.49 -10.40 -12.63
C VAL A 48 9.19 -9.51 -11.60
N SER A 49 10.02 -10.06 -10.73
CA SER A 49 10.65 -9.33 -9.60
C SER A 49 11.38 -8.06 -10.01
N GLU A 50 12.04 -8.05 -11.17
CA GLU A 50 12.74 -6.86 -11.69
C GLU A 50 11.80 -5.75 -12.15
N TYR A 51 10.53 -6.06 -12.34
CA TYR A 51 9.49 -5.13 -12.78
C TYR A 51 8.54 -4.73 -11.65
N LEU A 52 8.71 -5.30 -10.43
CA LEU A 52 7.89 -4.98 -9.27
C LEU A 52 8.46 -3.79 -8.49
N LEU A 53 7.55 -2.96 -7.98
CA LEU A 53 7.85 -1.93 -7.00
C LEU A 53 6.88 -2.05 -5.82
N PHE A 54 7.44 -2.00 -4.61
CA PHE A 54 6.68 -1.93 -3.37
C PHE A 54 6.31 -0.49 -3.06
N LYS A 55 5.04 -0.23 -2.78
CA LYS A 55 4.50 1.10 -2.53
C LYS A 55 3.49 1.12 -1.39
N GLY A 56 2.78 2.23 -1.23
CA GLY A 56 1.67 2.37 -0.30
C GLY A 56 2.06 2.52 1.16
N GLY A 57 1.08 2.32 2.05
CA GLY A 57 1.26 2.50 3.49
C GLY A 57 2.27 1.51 4.09
N THR A 58 2.19 0.24 3.69
CA THR A 58 3.08 -0.80 4.21
C THR A 58 4.53 -0.58 3.78
N SER A 59 4.77 0.06 2.63
CA SER A 59 6.13 0.46 2.25
C SER A 59 6.67 1.56 3.15
N LEU A 60 5.83 2.50 3.59
CA LEU A 60 6.24 3.57 4.51
C LEU A 60 6.61 3.04 5.90
N SER A 61 5.94 1.99 6.39
CA SER A 61 6.29 1.35 7.67
C SER A 61 7.48 0.40 7.54
N LYS A 62 7.42 -0.60 6.65
CA LYS A 62 8.43 -1.66 6.56
C LYS A 62 9.72 -1.25 5.83
N GLY A 63 9.60 -0.41 4.81
CA GLY A 63 10.75 -0.02 3.99
C GLY A 63 11.41 1.27 4.46
N TRP A 64 10.64 2.22 4.96
CA TRP A 64 11.11 3.56 5.27
C TRP A 64 11.11 3.89 6.77
N ASP A 65 10.39 3.13 7.61
CA ASP A 65 10.25 3.38 9.05
C ASP A 65 9.76 4.80 9.37
N ILE A 66 8.79 5.29 8.56
CA ILE A 66 8.25 6.66 8.67
C ILE A 66 6.96 6.69 9.48
N ILE A 67 6.13 5.64 9.38
CA ILE A 67 4.83 5.60 10.04
C ILE A 67 4.76 4.49 11.08
N ASN A 68 4.16 4.80 12.23
CA ASN A 68 3.94 3.88 13.35
C ASN A 68 2.46 3.56 13.47
N ARG A 69 1.85 3.10 12.40
CA ARG A 69 0.51 2.55 12.37
C ARG A 69 0.47 1.22 11.65
N PHE A 70 -0.48 0.40 12.04
CA PHE A 70 -0.70 -0.87 11.37
C PHE A 70 -1.07 -0.65 9.88
N SER A 71 -0.35 -1.33 9.02
CA SER A 71 -0.60 -1.36 7.59
C SER A 71 -0.33 -2.78 7.10
N GLU A 72 -1.35 -3.41 6.57
CA GLU A 72 -1.42 -4.86 6.36
C GLU A 72 -1.50 -5.27 4.89
N ASP A 73 -1.87 -4.32 4.03
CA ASP A 73 -2.00 -4.56 2.60
C ASP A 73 -0.63 -4.40 1.91
N ILE A 74 -0.35 -5.25 0.94
CA ILE A 74 0.82 -5.11 0.07
C ILE A 74 0.37 -4.41 -1.20
N ASP A 75 0.82 -3.17 -1.39
CA ASP A 75 0.59 -2.42 -2.62
C ASP A 75 1.80 -2.55 -3.55
N LEU A 76 1.59 -2.97 -4.79
CA LEU A 76 2.64 -3.12 -5.80
C LEU A 76 2.30 -2.36 -7.08
N ALA A 77 3.34 -1.87 -7.74
CA ALA A 77 3.30 -1.51 -9.14
C ALA A 77 4.04 -2.59 -9.94
N LEU A 78 3.41 -3.11 -10.99
CA LEU A 78 4.06 -3.94 -12.00
C LEU A 78 4.27 -3.07 -13.24
N SER A 79 5.55 -2.86 -13.59
CA SER A 79 5.91 -1.99 -14.71
C SER A 79 5.30 -2.48 -16.04
N ARG A 80 4.79 -1.55 -16.81
CA ARG A 80 4.31 -1.78 -18.18
C ARG A 80 5.39 -2.34 -19.10
N ASP A 81 6.65 -2.09 -18.78
CA ASP A 81 7.80 -2.58 -19.53
C ASP A 81 7.86 -4.12 -19.54
N TYR A 82 7.35 -4.77 -18.50
CA TYR A 82 7.20 -6.23 -18.51
C TYR A 82 6.25 -6.67 -19.63
N PHE A 83 5.10 -6.04 -19.74
CA PHE A 83 4.14 -6.37 -20.79
C PHE A 83 4.62 -6.00 -22.18
N LEU A 84 5.35 -4.90 -22.31
CA LEU A 84 5.88 -4.45 -23.60
C LEU A 84 7.06 -5.31 -24.06
N ASN A 85 8.04 -5.54 -23.19
CA ASN A 85 9.33 -6.12 -23.57
C ASN A 85 9.36 -7.64 -23.42
N VAL A 86 8.70 -8.20 -22.39
CA VAL A 86 8.71 -9.64 -22.11
C VAL A 86 7.48 -10.32 -22.73
N LYS A 87 6.28 -9.80 -22.47
CA LYS A 87 5.02 -10.36 -23.03
C LYS A 87 4.75 -9.88 -24.46
N GLN A 88 5.50 -8.90 -24.97
CA GLN A 88 5.39 -8.34 -26.33
C GLN A 88 3.97 -7.81 -26.66
N LEU A 89 3.29 -7.26 -25.67
CA LEU A 89 1.95 -6.70 -25.83
C LEU A 89 2.02 -5.24 -26.29
N SER A 90 1.63 -4.97 -27.53
CA SER A 90 1.65 -3.60 -28.10
C SER A 90 0.75 -2.61 -27.34
N CYS A 91 -0.30 -3.06 -26.66
CA CYS A 91 -1.17 -2.22 -25.83
C CYS A 91 -0.42 -1.59 -24.64
N ALA A 92 0.69 -2.19 -24.18
CA ALA A 92 1.50 -1.65 -23.10
C ALA A 92 2.22 -0.33 -23.44
N SER A 93 2.26 0.07 -24.71
CA SER A 93 2.72 1.41 -25.11
C SER A 93 1.77 2.53 -24.67
N CYS A 94 0.50 2.21 -24.39
CA CYS A 94 -0.50 3.11 -23.83
C CYS A 94 -0.61 4.46 -24.58
N THR A 95 -0.64 4.44 -25.92
CA THR A 95 -0.78 5.64 -26.76
C THR A 95 -2.21 6.09 -26.93
N SER A 96 -3.19 5.26 -26.51
CA SER A 96 -4.63 5.56 -26.55
C SER A 96 -5.38 4.95 -25.37
N ASN A 97 -6.57 5.47 -25.07
CA ASN A 97 -7.43 4.92 -24.00
C ASN A 97 -7.81 3.45 -24.26
N THR A 98 -7.98 3.05 -25.52
CA THR A 98 -8.23 1.65 -25.88
C THR A 98 -7.04 0.76 -25.49
N GLN A 99 -5.81 1.22 -25.72
CA GLN A 99 -4.64 0.45 -25.30
C GLN A 99 -4.51 0.37 -23.79
N ILE A 100 -4.82 1.44 -23.07
CA ILE A 100 -4.85 1.44 -21.60
C ILE A 100 -5.89 0.43 -21.08
N HIS A 101 -7.10 0.44 -21.64
CA HIS A 101 -8.14 -0.52 -21.31
C HIS A 101 -7.68 -1.98 -21.58
N ASN A 102 -7.17 -2.25 -22.77
CA ASN A 102 -6.66 -3.56 -23.13
C ASN A 102 -5.49 -4.01 -22.23
N LEU A 103 -4.64 -3.09 -21.78
CA LEU A 103 -3.58 -3.43 -20.84
C LEU A 103 -4.13 -3.83 -19.48
N ARG A 104 -5.18 -3.16 -18.98
CA ARG A 104 -5.86 -3.55 -17.73
C ARG A 104 -6.39 -4.97 -17.82
N GLU A 105 -7.12 -5.29 -18.90
CA GLU A 105 -7.65 -6.65 -19.13
C GLU A 105 -6.53 -7.70 -19.17
N LYS A 106 -5.50 -7.46 -20.00
CA LYS A 106 -4.35 -8.38 -20.12
C LYS A 106 -3.53 -8.47 -18.84
N GLY A 107 -3.42 -7.39 -18.10
CA GLY A 107 -2.78 -7.35 -16.79
C GLY A 107 -3.54 -8.22 -15.79
N GLN A 108 -4.85 -8.09 -15.71
CA GLN A 108 -5.69 -8.91 -14.84
C GLN A 108 -5.64 -10.40 -15.24
N ASP A 109 -5.74 -10.73 -16.53
CA ASP A 109 -5.59 -12.11 -17.03
C ASP A 109 -4.27 -12.73 -16.55
N PHE A 110 -3.16 -12.00 -16.72
CA PHE A 110 -1.84 -12.45 -16.28
C PHE A 110 -1.78 -12.62 -14.75
N LEU A 111 -2.26 -11.64 -14.00
CA LEU A 111 -2.19 -11.64 -12.53
C LEU A 111 -3.05 -12.73 -11.90
N PHE A 112 -4.22 -13.02 -12.48
CA PHE A 112 -5.14 -14.04 -11.97
C PHE A 112 -4.83 -15.46 -12.49
N GLY A 113 -4.00 -15.57 -13.51
CA GLY A 113 -3.50 -16.83 -14.07
C GLY A 113 -2.06 -17.11 -13.69
N GLU A 114 -1.15 -16.93 -14.65
CA GLU A 114 0.26 -17.31 -14.54
C GLU A 114 0.95 -16.78 -13.27
N PHE A 115 0.70 -15.51 -12.92
CA PHE A 115 1.36 -14.89 -11.77
C PHE A 115 0.85 -15.46 -10.43
N LYS A 116 -0.45 -15.69 -10.29
CA LYS A 116 -1.05 -16.34 -9.12
C LYS A 116 -0.45 -17.73 -8.89
N ASP A 117 -0.33 -18.51 -9.98
CA ASP A 117 0.20 -19.87 -9.90
C ASP A 117 1.69 -19.85 -9.51
N GLU A 118 2.47 -18.93 -10.08
CA GLU A 118 3.87 -18.73 -9.72
C GLU A 118 4.03 -18.29 -8.26
N LEU A 119 3.24 -17.33 -7.79
CA LEU A 119 3.25 -16.90 -6.38
C LEU A 119 2.92 -18.06 -5.45
N SER A 120 1.91 -18.85 -5.79
CA SER A 120 1.53 -20.05 -5.01
C SER A 120 2.69 -21.05 -4.91
N ALA A 121 3.41 -21.28 -6.02
CA ALA A 121 4.58 -22.13 -6.04
C ALA A 121 5.72 -21.56 -5.17
N LYS A 122 5.98 -20.25 -5.25
CA LYS A 122 7.01 -19.60 -4.42
C LYS A 122 6.71 -19.67 -2.93
N LEU A 123 5.45 -19.51 -2.52
CA LEU A 123 5.04 -19.67 -1.13
C LEU A 123 5.18 -21.13 -0.67
N ALA A 124 4.85 -22.11 -1.53
CA ALA A 124 5.07 -23.52 -1.24
C ALA A 124 6.57 -23.90 -1.14
N GLU A 125 7.46 -23.30 -1.96
CA GLU A 125 8.92 -23.45 -1.85
C GLU A 125 9.45 -22.98 -0.49
N LEU A 126 8.78 -22.00 0.14
CA LEU A 126 9.11 -21.54 1.51
C LEU A 126 8.58 -22.47 2.60
N GLY A 127 7.83 -23.53 2.25
CA GLY A 127 7.19 -24.44 3.18
C GLY A 127 5.90 -23.90 3.79
N LEU A 128 5.27 -22.90 3.17
CA LEU A 128 4.07 -22.23 3.70
C LEU A 128 2.79 -22.92 3.16
N GLU A 129 1.94 -23.32 4.09
CA GLU A 129 0.61 -23.86 3.79
C GLU A 129 -0.41 -22.72 3.69
N VAL A 130 -0.56 -22.14 2.52
CA VAL A 130 -1.44 -21.00 2.24
C VAL A 130 -2.31 -21.25 1.02
N THR A 131 -3.42 -20.51 0.91
CA THR A 131 -4.27 -20.49 -0.27
C THR A 131 -4.22 -19.11 -0.92
N VAL A 132 -3.88 -19.05 -2.22
CA VAL A 132 -3.90 -17.81 -2.99
C VAL A 132 -5.21 -17.71 -3.78
N LEU A 133 -6.00 -16.70 -3.48
CA LEU A 133 -7.29 -16.41 -4.11
C LEU A 133 -7.21 -15.11 -4.90
N THR A 134 -8.10 -14.96 -5.86
CA THR A 134 -8.32 -13.72 -6.62
C THR A 134 -9.58 -13.01 -6.15
N ASP A 135 -9.80 -11.77 -6.59
CA ASP A 135 -11.08 -11.08 -6.39
C ASP A 135 -12.29 -11.88 -6.89
N ASN A 136 -12.10 -12.75 -7.90
CA ASN A 136 -13.17 -13.58 -8.47
C ASN A 136 -13.51 -14.81 -7.59
N ASP A 137 -12.58 -15.21 -6.73
CA ASP A 137 -12.76 -16.36 -5.82
C ASP A 137 -13.44 -15.96 -4.51
N ILE A 138 -13.54 -14.64 -4.24
CA ILE A 138 -14.14 -14.09 -3.01
C ILE A 138 -15.63 -13.87 -3.22
N SER A 139 -16.45 -14.42 -2.33
CA SER A 139 -17.88 -14.14 -2.28
C SER A 139 -18.18 -12.84 -1.54
N LYS A 140 -19.33 -12.21 -1.83
CA LYS A 140 -19.87 -11.14 -1.01
C LYS A 140 -20.32 -11.69 0.36
N GLU A 141 -20.55 -10.81 1.35
CA GLU A 141 -21.04 -11.18 2.68
C GLU A 141 -22.33 -12.02 2.64
N ASN A 142 -23.17 -11.83 1.61
CA ASN A 142 -24.39 -12.60 1.39
C ASN A 142 -24.16 -13.95 0.67
N GLY A 143 -22.92 -14.36 0.44
CA GLY A 143 -22.57 -15.62 -0.24
C GLY A 143 -22.65 -15.59 -1.77
N GLU A 144 -23.06 -14.47 -2.39
CA GLU A 144 -23.07 -14.36 -3.85
C GLU A 144 -21.65 -14.17 -4.42
N PRO A 145 -21.34 -14.71 -5.61
CA PRO A 145 -20.08 -14.45 -6.29
C PRO A 145 -19.85 -12.93 -6.47
N ARG A 146 -18.65 -12.47 -6.15
CA ARG A 146 -18.24 -11.09 -6.44
C ARG A 146 -17.96 -10.96 -7.93
N LYS A 147 -18.71 -10.09 -8.61
CA LYS A 147 -18.41 -9.74 -10.00
C LYS A 147 -17.43 -8.58 -10.03
N VAL A 148 -16.22 -8.85 -10.45
CA VAL A 148 -15.18 -7.83 -10.60
C VAL A 148 -15.08 -7.46 -12.08
N PRO A 149 -15.04 -6.17 -12.45
CA PRO A 149 -14.80 -5.76 -13.83
C PRO A 149 -13.48 -6.35 -14.35
N HIS A 150 -13.48 -6.85 -15.58
CA HIS A 150 -12.31 -7.48 -16.20
C HIS A 150 -11.15 -6.49 -16.46
N ASP A 151 -11.43 -5.20 -16.44
CA ASP A 151 -10.47 -4.11 -16.59
C ASP A 151 -10.16 -3.39 -15.26
N LYS A 152 -10.45 -4.01 -14.12
CA LYS A 152 -10.16 -3.42 -12.81
C LYS A 152 -8.65 -3.32 -12.58
N ASP A 153 -8.18 -2.12 -12.23
CA ASP A 153 -6.82 -1.85 -11.76
C ASP A 153 -6.90 -1.02 -10.46
N PRO A 154 -6.25 -1.42 -9.37
CA PRO A 154 -5.41 -2.60 -9.19
C PRO A 154 -6.21 -3.92 -9.17
N SER A 155 -5.57 -5.00 -9.65
CA SER A 155 -6.00 -6.38 -9.42
C SER A 155 -5.62 -6.82 -8.02
N VAL A 156 -6.43 -7.66 -7.38
CA VAL A 156 -6.21 -8.07 -5.98
C VAL A 156 -6.05 -9.57 -5.88
N LEU A 157 -4.99 -10.00 -5.19
CA LEU A 157 -4.79 -11.36 -4.71
C LEU A 157 -4.91 -11.39 -3.19
N TYR A 158 -5.38 -12.50 -2.66
CA TYR A 158 -5.56 -12.74 -1.23
C TYR A 158 -4.80 -14.01 -0.85
N VAL A 159 -3.80 -13.87 0.02
CA VAL A 159 -3.03 -15.00 0.55
C VAL A 159 -3.59 -15.33 1.92
N GLN A 160 -4.41 -16.38 1.99
CA GLN A 160 -4.99 -16.87 3.24
C GLN A 160 -4.00 -17.79 3.94
N TYR A 161 -3.78 -17.56 5.24
CA TYR A 161 -2.82 -18.30 6.07
C TYR A 161 -3.46 -18.85 7.34
N PRO A 162 -2.91 -19.93 7.93
CA PRO A 162 -3.37 -20.45 9.23
C PRO A 162 -2.88 -19.53 10.35
N SER A 163 -3.80 -18.82 11.01
CA SER A 163 -3.47 -17.96 12.15
C SER A 163 -3.28 -18.76 13.44
N LEU A 164 -2.37 -18.29 14.30
CA LEU A 164 -2.18 -18.79 15.65
C LEU A 164 -3.27 -18.32 16.63
N TYR A 165 -4.03 -17.31 16.24
CA TYR A 165 -5.01 -16.62 17.07
C TYR A 165 -6.42 -16.76 16.49
N ASP A 166 -7.41 -16.96 17.33
CA ASP A 166 -8.81 -17.07 16.90
C ASP A 166 -9.28 -15.75 16.27
N SER A 167 -9.83 -15.84 15.06
CA SER A 167 -10.26 -14.71 14.23
C SER A 167 -11.48 -13.94 14.77
N GLN A 168 -11.92 -14.16 16.01
CA GLN A 168 -13.01 -13.43 16.64
C GLN A 168 -12.62 -12.03 17.14
N ALA A 169 -11.33 -11.72 17.23
CA ALA A 169 -10.86 -10.35 17.40
C ALA A 169 -10.89 -9.65 16.04
N ALA A 170 -11.79 -8.73 15.87
CA ALA A 170 -12.33 -8.19 14.62
C ALA A 170 -11.35 -7.49 13.64
N TYR A 171 -10.04 -7.52 13.84
CA TYR A 171 -9.10 -6.69 13.08
C TYR A 171 -8.18 -7.41 12.12
N ALA A 172 -7.94 -8.68 12.25
CA ALA A 172 -7.04 -9.38 11.35
C ALA A 172 -7.69 -10.66 10.81
N ILE A 173 -8.44 -10.52 9.74
CA ILE A 173 -8.72 -11.67 8.88
C ILE A 173 -7.37 -12.25 8.52
N PRO A 174 -7.12 -13.59 8.72
CA PRO A 174 -5.82 -14.22 8.45
C PRO A 174 -5.56 -14.29 6.93
N THR A 175 -5.42 -13.13 6.34
CA THR A 175 -5.28 -12.93 4.90
C THR A 175 -4.38 -11.75 4.64
N VAL A 176 -3.33 -11.94 3.85
CA VAL A 176 -2.54 -10.84 3.28
C VAL A 176 -3.15 -10.45 1.95
N LYS A 177 -3.60 -9.20 1.85
CA LYS A 177 -4.14 -8.62 0.62
C LYS A 177 -2.99 -8.03 -0.19
N VAL A 178 -2.90 -8.41 -1.47
CA VAL A 178 -1.89 -7.93 -2.41
C VAL A 178 -2.59 -7.20 -3.55
N GLU A 179 -2.43 -5.90 -3.60
CA GLU A 179 -2.94 -5.04 -4.67
C GLU A 179 -1.85 -4.77 -5.70
N ILE A 180 -2.07 -5.13 -6.96
CA ILE A 180 -1.09 -4.96 -8.02
C ILE A 180 -1.68 -4.12 -9.14
N SER A 181 -1.09 -2.93 -9.36
CA SER A 181 -1.46 -2.05 -10.46
C SER A 181 -0.47 -2.19 -11.61
N VAL A 182 -0.99 -2.38 -12.82
CA VAL A 182 -0.20 -2.39 -14.05
C VAL A 182 -0.10 -0.99 -14.69
N LEU A 183 -0.80 -0.02 -14.12
CA LEU A 183 -0.82 1.36 -14.59
C LEU A 183 -0.03 2.32 -13.72
N SER A 184 0.41 1.91 -12.53
CA SER A 184 1.20 2.78 -11.65
C SER A 184 2.53 3.18 -12.28
N MET A 185 3.03 4.35 -11.88
CA MET A 185 4.37 4.81 -12.23
C MET A 185 5.43 3.88 -11.62
N SER A 186 6.60 3.80 -12.27
CA SER A 186 7.73 2.99 -11.82
C SER A 186 8.77 3.78 -11.02
N GLU A 187 8.81 5.11 -11.14
CA GLU A 187 9.83 5.97 -10.54
C GLU A 187 9.20 7.16 -9.79
N PRO A 188 9.90 7.79 -8.85
CA PRO A 188 11.22 7.38 -8.29
C PRO A 188 11.11 6.26 -7.24
N TYR A 189 12.16 5.44 -7.11
CA TYR A 189 12.28 4.38 -6.11
C TYR A 189 13.70 4.26 -5.55
N GLU A 190 13.85 3.55 -4.41
CA GLU A 190 15.13 3.14 -3.83
C GLU A 190 15.10 1.67 -3.43
N MET A 191 16.29 1.08 -3.28
CA MET A 191 16.44 -0.28 -2.74
C MET A 191 16.38 -0.24 -1.22
N ARG A 192 15.32 -0.80 -0.62
CA ARG A 192 15.10 -0.80 0.84
C ARG A 192 15.18 -2.21 1.41
N ARG A 193 15.77 -2.32 2.61
CA ARG A 193 15.81 -3.56 3.38
C ARG A 193 14.42 -3.81 3.96
N ILE A 194 13.89 -5.01 3.73
CA ILE A 194 12.64 -5.49 4.31
C ILE A 194 12.93 -6.68 5.19
N SER A 195 12.36 -6.69 6.39
CA SER A 195 12.43 -7.79 7.34
C SER A 195 11.17 -7.86 8.19
N SER A 196 10.95 -8.98 8.88
CA SER A 196 9.85 -9.12 9.84
C SER A 196 10.16 -8.40 11.16
N LEU A 197 9.13 -8.08 11.94
CA LEU A 197 9.31 -7.60 13.32
C LEU A 197 9.95 -8.66 14.21
N ILE A 198 9.75 -9.95 13.91
CA ILE A 198 10.42 -11.06 14.60
C ILE A 198 11.93 -10.99 14.35
N GLU A 199 12.37 -10.90 13.08
CA GLU A 199 13.80 -10.74 12.76
C GLU A 199 14.41 -9.53 13.45
N GLN A 200 13.69 -8.42 13.49
CA GLN A 200 14.15 -7.19 14.13
C GLN A 200 14.27 -7.31 15.66
N THR A 201 13.40 -8.12 16.30
CA THR A 201 13.37 -8.31 17.74
C THR A 201 14.40 -9.36 18.19
N PHE A 202 14.58 -10.43 17.41
CA PHE A 202 15.41 -11.59 17.72
C PHE A 202 16.66 -11.68 16.83
N LYS A 203 17.29 -10.54 16.54
CA LYS A 203 18.47 -10.43 15.65
C LYS A 203 19.63 -11.33 16.06
N ASP A 204 19.88 -11.48 17.35
CA ASP A 204 21.00 -12.25 17.87
C ASP A 204 20.74 -13.77 17.80
N GLU A 205 19.51 -14.18 17.58
CA GLU A 205 19.08 -15.58 17.49
C GLU A 205 19.01 -16.10 16.04
N ASP A 206 19.34 -15.25 15.07
CA ASP A 206 19.36 -15.57 13.62
C ASP A 206 18.05 -16.19 13.09
N VAL A 207 16.92 -15.69 13.60
CA VAL A 207 15.58 -16.08 13.15
C VAL A 207 15.20 -15.24 11.95
N ASP A 208 14.62 -15.87 10.91
CA ASP A 208 14.14 -15.22 9.68
C ASP A 208 15.17 -14.46 8.84
N SER A 209 16.46 -14.60 9.11
CA SER A 209 17.50 -13.90 8.35
C SER A 209 17.45 -14.21 6.84
N ASP A 210 16.97 -15.40 6.46
CA ASP A 210 16.77 -15.82 5.07
C ASP A 210 15.62 -15.07 4.38
N LEU A 211 14.66 -14.49 5.13
CA LEU A 211 13.56 -13.69 4.58
C LEU A 211 13.95 -12.21 4.42
N VAL A 212 15.12 -11.82 4.90
CA VAL A 212 15.61 -10.45 4.72
C VAL A 212 16.03 -10.23 3.27
N GLN A 213 15.48 -9.19 2.66
CA GLN A 213 15.77 -8.87 1.28
C GLN A 213 15.85 -7.35 1.06
N ARG A 214 16.42 -6.97 -0.09
CA ARG A 214 16.39 -5.58 -0.54
C ARG A 214 15.54 -5.50 -1.81
N ILE A 215 14.51 -4.70 -1.78
CA ILE A 215 13.54 -4.56 -2.89
C ILE A 215 13.40 -3.11 -3.32
N ARG A 216 12.98 -2.92 -4.56
CA ARG A 216 12.61 -1.60 -5.09
C ARG A 216 11.38 -1.10 -4.34
N THR A 217 11.52 0.04 -3.70
CA THR A 217 10.47 0.65 -2.87
C THR A 217 10.28 2.09 -3.30
N VAL A 218 9.05 2.47 -3.61
CA VAL A 218 8.69 3.82 -4.07
C VAL A 218 9.17 4.87 -3.08
N SER A 219 9.70 5.97 -3.60
CA SER A 219 10.14 7.11 -2.78
C SER A 219 8.99 7.68 -1.93
N PRO A 220 9.24 7.99 -0.65
CA PRO A 220 8.24 8.64 0.19
C PRO A 220 7.79 10.00 -0.34
N ALA A 221 8.63 10.72 -1.09
CA ALA A 221 8.26 11.98 -1.72
C ALA A 221 7.13 11.80 -2.73
N ARG A 222 7.19 10.73 -3.55
CA ARG A 222 6.09 10.38 -4.45
C ARG A 222 4.84 9.95 -3.69
N THR A 223 4.98 9.07 -2.69
CA THR A 223 3.87 8.61 -1.87
C THR A 223 3.16 9.77 -1.16
N PHE A 224 3.91 10.79 -0.73
CA PHE A 224 3.37 12.01 -0.15
C PHE A 224 2.41 12.74 -1.10
N LEU A 225 2.84 12.99 -2.34
CA LEU A 225 2.02 13.64 -3.36
C LEU A 225 0.80 12.78 -3.74
N GLU A 226 1.00 11.48 -3.96
CA GLU A 226 -0.11 10.56 -4.28
C GLU A 226 -1.20 10.53 -3.20
N LYS A 227 -0.82 10.61 -1.90
CA LYS A 227 -1.79 10.68 -0.80
C LYS A 227 -2.54 12.01 -0.76
N ALA A 228 -1.88 13.12 -1.03
CA ALA A 228 -2.53 14.42 -1.14
C ALA A 228 -3.53 14.46 -2.30
N PHE A 229 -3.14 13.94 -3.47
CA PHE A 229 -4.04 13.86 -4.63
C PHE A 229 -5.22 12.92 -4.40
N LEU A 230 -5.01 11.79 -3.71
CA LEU A 230 -6.09 10.89 -3.34
C LEU A 230 -7.14 11.58 -2.46
N LEU A 231 -6.73 12.40 -1.49
CA LEU A 231 -7.65 13.21 -0.69
C LEU A 231 -8.37 14.26 -1.55
N CYS A 232 -7.63 14.93 -2.45
CA CYS A 232 -8.22 15.91 -3.37
C CYS A 232 -9.26 15.27 -4.29
N GLU A 233 -9.01 14.06 -4.81
CA GLU A 233 -9.99 13.31 -5.60
C GLU A 233 -11.21 12.88 -4.76
N GLU A 234 -10.97 12.41 -3.52
CA GLU A 234 -12.06 11.98 -2.64
C GLU A 234 -13.03 13.13 -2.35
N PHE A 235 -12.51 14.34 -2.13
CA PHE A 235 -13.33 15.52 -1.86
C PHE A 235 -14.06 16.08 -3.09
N GLN A 236 -13.83 15.52 -4.26
CA GLN A 236 -14.59 15.87 -5.47
C GLN A 236 -15.86 15.02 -5.65
N LYS A 237 -16.05 14.00 -4.82
CA LYS A 237 -17.28 13.19 -4.83
C LYS A 237 -18.44 13.94 -4.21
N ASP A 238 -19.66 13.65 -4.67
CA ASP A 238 -20.89 14.14 -4.05
C ASP A 238 -21.00 13.67 -2.59
N GLU A 239 -20.58 12.41 -2.32
CA GLU A 239 -20.52 11.82 -0.99
C GLU A 239 -19.09 11.30 -0.73
N PRO A 240 -18.19 12.13 -0.18
CA PRO A 240 -16.84 11.71 0.18
C PRO A 240 -16.86 10.63 1.27
N ARG A 241 -16.02 9.61 1.12
CA ARG A 241 -15.85 8.59 2.15
C ARG A 241 -15.13 9.19 3.36
N THR A 242 -15.57 8.81 4.54
CA THR A 242 -14.89 9.16 5.79
C THR A 242 -14.19 7.94 6.40
N HIS A 243 -14.81 6.78 6.33
CA HIS A 243 -14.29 5.54 6.92
C HIS A 243 -12.92 5.13 6.36
N ARG A 244 -11.95 4.95 7.25
CA ARG A 244 -10.54 4.61 7.00
C ARG A 244 -9.78 5.63 6.12
N MET A 245 -10.27 6.85 6.01
CA MET A 245 -9.61 7.89 5.22
C MET A 245 -8.59 8.71 6.02
N THR A 246 -8.77 8.81 7.34
CA THR A 246 -7.87 9.58 8.21
C THR A 246 -6.45 9.03 8.29
N ARG A 247 -6.25 7.77 7.89
CA ARG A 247 -4.90 7.20 7.69
C ARG A 247 -4.05 8.00 6.70
N HIS A 248 -4.66 8.68 5.72
CA HIS A 248 -3.93 9.50 4.76
C HIS A 248 -3.48 10.81 5.39
N PHE A 249 -4.28 11.41 6.27
CA PHE A 249 -3.88 12.60 7.03
C PHE A 249 -2.72 12.28 7.97
N TYR A 250 -2.80 11.17 8.71
CA TYR A 250 -1.73 10.71 9.58
C TYR A 250 -0.43 10.48 8.79
N ASP A 251 -0.50 9.76 7.67
CA ASP A 251 0.67 9.48 6.85
C ASP A 251 1.29 10.78 6.29
N LEU A 252 0.47 11.73 5.83
CA LEU A 252 0.94 13.02 5.35
C LEU A 252 1.62 13.82 6.47
N GLU A 253 1.06 13.81 7.67
CA GLU A 253 1.64 14.48 8.84
C GLU A 253 3.02 13.89 9.17
N LYS A 254 3.15 12.57 9.20
CA LYS A 254 4.45 11.92 9.43
C LYS A 254 5.46 12.22 8.32
N LEU A 255 5.03 12.17 7.07
CA LEU A 255 5.87 12.50 5.92
C LEU A 255 6.33 13.97 5.92
N MET A 256 5.50 14.91 6.37
CA MET A 256 5.87 16.33 6.53
C MET A 256 7.05 16.54 7.49
N GLN A 257 7.24 15.64 8.45
CA GLN A 257 8.35 15.72 9.43
C GLN A 257 9.67 15.19 8.85
N THR A 258 9.67 14.65 7.63
CA THR A 258 10.84 14.10 6.97
C THR A 258 11.38 15.02 5.88
N SER A 259 12.63 14.80 5.47
CA SER A 259 13.20 15.45 4.30
C SER A 259 12.44 15.13 2.99
N TYR A 260 11.72 14.01 2.95
CA TYR A 260 10.93 13.61 1.77
C TYR A 260 9.73 14.51 1.54
N GLY A 261 9.06 14.99 2.59
CA GLY A 261 7.99 15.99 2.46
C GLY A 261 8.50 17.31 1.86
N GLU A 262 9.68 17.77 2.31
CA GLU A 262 10.33 18.95 1.73
C GLU A 262 10.76 18.73 0.27
N MET A 263 11.30 17.57 -0.05
CA MET A 263 11.67 17.19 -1.42
C MET A 263 10.44 17.20 -2.33
N ALA A 264 9.34 16.59 -1.90
CA ALA A 264 8.09 16.51 -2.66
C ALA A 264 7.53 17.90 -3.01
N LEU A 265 7.58 18.85 -2.06
CA LEU A 265 7.07 20.20 -2.28
C LEU A 265 7.99 21.08 -3.16
N LYS A 266 9.27 20.69 -3.29
CA LYS A 266 10.26 21.41 -4.13
C LYS A 266 10.37 20.80 -5.53
N ASP A 267 10.01 19.53 -5.70
CA ASP A 267 10.09 18.85 -6.99
C ASP A 267 8.81 19.09 -7.81
N VAL A 268 8.77 20.26 -8.42
CA VAL A 268 7.64 20.69 -9.27
C VAL A 268 7.46 19.77 -10.47
N ALA A 269 8.56 19.22 -11.00
CA ALA A 269 8.51 18.30 -12.13
C ALA A 269 7.81 17.01 -11.75
N LEU A 270 8.20 16.39 -10.64
CA LEU A 270 7.53 15.18 -10.11
C LEU A 270 6.06 15.45 -9.81
N TYR A 271 5.73 16.61 -9.22
CA TYR A 271 4.35 17.00 -8.96
C TYR A 271 3.49 16.94 -10.23
N HIS A 272 3.91 17.64 -11.28
CA HIS A 272 3.18 17.69 -12.54
C HIS A 272 3.17 16.31 -13.24
N GLU A 273 4.26 15.58 -13.20
CA GLU A 273 4.33 14.24 -13.78
C GLU A 273 3.28 13.29 -13.16
N ILE A 274 3.10 13.34 -11.83
CA ILE A 274 2.09 12.52 -11.15
C ILE A 274 0.67 12.96 -11.57
N VAL A 275 0.38 14.27 -11.61
CA VAL A 275 -0.95 14.77 -12.02
C VAL A 275 -1.28 14.33 -13.46
N GLU A 276 -0.34 14.48 -14.40
CA GLU A 276 -0.55 14.07 -15.78
C GLU A 276 -0.65 12.55 -15.92
N HIS A 277 0.11 11.80 -15.11
CA HIS A 277 -0.03 10.35 -15.05
C HIS A 277 -1.44 9.94 -14.58
N ARG A 278 -1.96 10.54 -13.51
CA ARG A 278 -3.29 10.27 -12.99
C ARG A 278 -4.36 10.62 -14.01
N ARG A 279 -4.27 11.80 -14.63
CA ARG A 279 -5.16 12.25 -15.70
C ARG A 279 -5.22 11.24 -16.86
N LYS A 280 -4.08 10.73 -17.28
CA LYS A 280 -3.97 9.82 -18.42
C LYS A 280 -4.40 8.39 -18.09
N PHE A 281 -3.90 7.84 -16.99
CA PHE A 281 -4.00 6.40 -16.72
C PHE A 281 -5.13 6.01 -15.78
N TYR A 282 -5.43 6.83 -14.77
CA TYR A 282 -6.56 6.54 -13.90
C TYR A 282 -7.86 7.03 -14.51
N HIS A 283 -7.87 8.22 -15.07
CA HIS A 283 -8.96 8.79 -15.85
C HIS A 283 -10.34 8.59 -15.20
N VAL A 284 -10.42 8.90 -13.91
CA VAL A 284 -11.65 8.69 -13.11
C VAL A 284 -12.70 9.72 -13.52
N GLY A 285 -13.88 9.27 -13.89
CA GLY A 285 -14.88 10.10 -14.58
C GLY A 285 -15.45 11.29 -13.79
N TYR A 286 -15.41 11.26 -12.46
CA TYR A 286 -15.85 12.37 -11.60
C TYR A 286 -14.71 13.32 -11.21
N VAL A 287 -13.45 13.00 -11.52
CA VAL A 287 -12.28 13.77 -11.11
C VAL A 287 -11.94 14.84 -12.15
N ASP A 288 -11.91 16.07 -11.69
CA ASP A 288 -11.27 17.18 -12.38
C ASP A 288 -9.81 17.28 -11.95
N TYR A 289 -8.89 16.80 -12.77
CA TYR A 289 -7.46 16.79 -12.47
C TYR A 289 -6.82 18.19 -12.43
N ASP A 290 -7.48 19.23 -12.90
CA ASP A 290 -7.02 20.61 -12.73
C ASP A 290 -7.14 21.06 -11.26
N LYS A 291 -7.96 20.38 -10.45
CA LYS A 291 -8.05 20.60 -9.01
C LYS A 291 -6.88 19.98 -8.24
N GLU A 292 -6.11 19.09 -8.84
CA GLU A 292 -4.85 18.58 -8.26
C GLU A 292 -3.68 19.55 -8.46
N LEU A 293 -3.79 20.51 -9.38
CA LEU A 293 -2.75 21.53 -9.59
C LEU A 293 -2.57 22.40 -8.34
N PRO A 294 -1.34 22.87 -8.06
CA PRO A 294 -1.01 23.53 -6.82
C PRO A 294 -2.01 24.60 -6.38
N VAL A 295 -2.39 25.50 -7.28
CA VAL A 295 -3.28 26.63 -6.96
C VAL A 295 -4.69 26.21 -6.52
N ASN A 296 -5.13 25.02 -6.92
CA ASN A 296 -6.50 24.55 -6.72
C ASN A 296 -6.63 23.45 -5.67
N ILE A 297 -5.50 22.85 -5.25
CA ILE A 297 -5.52 21.64 -4.43
C ILE A 297 -6.28 21.83 -3.12
N GLN A 298 -7.14 20.87 -2.79
CA GLN A 298 -7.87 20.81 -1.54
C GLN A 298 -7.65 19.44 -0.88
N ILE A 299 -7.02 19.46 0.30
CA ILE A 299 -6.75 18.27 1.10
C ILE A 299 -7.36 18.35 2.51
N VAL A 300 -7.99 19.46 2.82
CA VAL A 300 -8.74 19.66 4.08
C VAL A 300 -10.22 19.41 3.79
N PRO A 301 -10.90 18.57 4.58
CA PRO A 301 -12.32 18.30 4.39
C PRO A 301 -13.19 19.54 4.70
N ASN A 302 -14.40 19.55 4.16
CA ASN A 302 -15.40 20.56 4.47
C ASN A 302 -15.89 20.43 5.92
N GLU A 303 -16.36 21.52 6.51
CA GLU A 303 -16.82 21.59 7.91
C GLU A 303 -17.88 20.51 8.23
N GLU A 304 -18.79 20.24 7.31
CA GLU A 304 -19.86 19.23 7.46
C GLU A 304 -19.33 17.81 7.67
N LEU A 305 -18.13 17.50 7.20
CA LEU A 305 -17.49 16.19 7.30
C LEU A 305 -16.55 16.05 8.48
N MET A 306 -16.19 17.15 9.15
CA MET A 306 -15.16 17.18 10.20
C MET A 306 -15.48 16.19 11.33
N GLN A 307 -16.73 16.15 11.80
CA GLN A 307 -17.14 15.24 12.89
C GLN A 307 -16.99 13.77 12.51
N ALA A 308 -17.29 13.42 11.26
CA ALA A 308 -17.16 12.04 10.78
C ALA A 308 -15.69 11.63 10.65
N TYR A 309 -14.82 12.54 10.19
CA TYR A 309 -13.37 12.31 10.15
C TYR A 309 -12.76 12.25 11.56
N GLU A 310 -13.22 13.06 12.50
CA GLU A 310 -12.76 12.98 13.90
C GLU A 310 -13.08 11.62 14.51
N THR A 311 -14.27 11.11 14.25
CA THR A 311 -14.69 9.76 14.70
C THR A 311 -13.77 8.68 14.09
N ASP A 312 -13.57 8.67 12.76
CA ASP A 312 -12.68 7.74 12.06
C ASP A 312 -11.24 7.83 12.57
N TYR A 313 -10.75 9.03 12.85
CA TYR A 313 -9.41 9.23 13.38
C TYR A 313 -9.23 8.67 14.79
N ASN A 314 -10.20 8.89 15.66
CA ASN A 314 -10.16 8.38 17.03
C ASN A 314 -10.21 6.86 17.06
N GLU A 315 -11.06 6.22 16.24
CA GLU A 315 -11.08 4.76 16.07
C GLU A 315 -9.73 4.24 15.56
N MET A 316 -9.12 4.91 14.59
CA MET A 316 -7.81 4.54 14.08
C MET A 316 -6.72 4.72 15.14
N LYS A 317 -6.77 5.80 15.92
CA LYS A 317 -5.80 6.09 16.99
C LYS A 317 -5.81 5.02 18.08
N GLU A 318 -6.99 4.53 18.45
CA GLU A 318 -7.16 3.49 19.45
C GLU A 318 -6.72 2.10 18.98
N SER A 319 -6.94 1.80 17.68
CA SER A 319 -6.84 0.41 17.20
C SER A 319 -5.62 0.17 16.29
N PHE A 320 -5.07 1.22 15.66
CA PHE A 320 -4.07 1.03 14.60
C PHE A 320 -2.78 1.82 14.78
N ILE A 321 -2.75 2.85 15.63
CA ILE A 321 -1.55 3.66 15.84
C ILE A 321 -0.81 3.16 17.09
N TYR A 322 0.47 2.84 16.95
CA TYR A 322 1.31 2.41 18.07
C TYR A 322 2.34 3.47 18.39
N GLY A 323 2.06 4.56 18.74
CA GLY A 323 3.04 5.58 19.04
C GLY A 323 2.39 6.93 19.23
N GLN A 324 3.20 7.95 19.21
CA GLN A 324 2.69 9.31 19.35
C GLN A 324 1.95 9.75 18.10
N SER A 325 0.77 10.30 18.30
CA SER A 325 -0.06 10.95 17.27
C SER A 325 -0.62 12.24 17.79
N LEU A 326 -0.88 13.17 16.89
CA LEU A 326 -1.53 14.43 17.22
C LEU A 326 -3.00 14.20 17.61
N GLU A 327 -3.58 15.17 18.31
CA GLU A 327 -5.04 15.25 18.41
C GLU A 327 -5.64 15.69 17.06
N PHE A 328 -6.91 15.33 16.82
CA PHE A 328 -7.53 15.58 15.50
C PHE A 328 -7.46 17.03 15.05
N ASN A 329 -7.74 17.97 15.95
CA ASN A 329 -7.69 19.40 15.62
C ASN A 329 -6.28 19.87 15.24
N GLU A 330 -5.25 19.36 15.92
CA GLU A 330 -3.85 19.65 15.59
C GLU A 330 -3.47 19.06 14.25
N LEU A 331 -3.94 17.83 13.96
CA LEU A 331 -3.74 17.16 12.67
C LEU A 331 -4.36 18.00 11.53
N MET A 332 -5.59 18.50 11.72
CA MET A 332 -6.26 19.33 10.71
C MET A 332 -5.56 20.69 10.50
N GLN A 333 -4.98 21.26 11.54
CA GLN A 333 -4.12 22.44 11.39
C GLN A 333 -2.89 22.14 10.53
N LYS A 334 -2.24 20.98 10.74
CA LYS A 334 -1.13 20.54 9.90
C LYS A 334 -1.55 20.29 8.44
N MET A 335 -2.74 19.75 8.20
CA MET A 335 -3.28 19.60 6.85
C MET A 335 -3.56 20.95 6.19
N ALA A 336 -4.06 21.94 6.94
CA ALA A 336 -4.25 23.30 6.43
C ALA A 336 -2.90 23.98 6.09
N GLU A 337 -1.90 23.84 6.97
CA GLU A 337 -0.52 24.31 6.69
C GLU A 337 0.04 23.67 5.41
N LEU A 338 -0.13 22.35 5.25
CA LEU A 338 0.30 21.63 4.07
C LEU A 338 -0.39 22.14 2.81
N GLN A 339 -1.72 22.30 2.86
CA GLN A 339 -2.50 22.78 1.73
C GLN A 339 -2.00 24.15 1.26
N GLU A 340 -1.73 25.09 2.17
CA GLU A 340 -1.20 26.41 1.82
C GLU A 340 0.22 26.32 1.25
N ARG A 341 1.06 25.43 1.77
CA ARG A 341 2.39 25.15 1.20
C ARG A 341 2.29 24.60 -0.21
N MET A 342 1.41 23.65 -0.46
CA MET A 342 1.18 23.11 -1.80
C MET A 342 0.66 24.18 -2.76
N ARG A 343 -0.27 25.03 -2.31
CA ARG A 343 -0.81 26.16 -3.09
C ARG A 343 0.24 27.22 -3.43
N SER A 344 1.28 27.34 -2.62
CA SER A 344 2.39 28.28 -2.83
C SER A 344 3.43 27.80 -3.83
N ILE A 345 3.36 26.53 -4.29
CA ILE A 345 4.26 25.99 -5.31
C ILE A 345 4.06 26.79 -6.59
N LYS A 346 5.11 27.48 -7.03
CA LYS A 346 5.08 28.22 -8.29
C LYS A 346 5.18 27.23 -9.44
N SER A 347 4.09 27.08 -10.17
CA SER A 347 4.17 26.45 -11.48
C SER A 347 5.04 27.36 -12.36
N GLU A 348 6.16 26.87 -12.86
CA GLU A 348 6.81 27.57 -13.97
C GLU A 348 5.80 27.65 -15.11
N PRO A 349 5.59 28.82 -15.73
CA PRO A 349 4.72 28.89 -16.89
C PRO A 349 5.32 28.00 -17.98
N CYS A 350 4.51 27.05 -18.48
CA CYS A 350 4.85 26.23 -19.66
C CYS A 350 5.21 27.10 -20.86
#